data_1a00cddea17ce1a00bd506c957070616
#
_entry.id   1a00cddea17ce1a00bd506c957070616
#
_cell.length_a   1.000
_cell.length_b   1.000
_cell.length_c   1.000
_cell.angle_alpha   90.00
_cell.angle_beta   90.00
_cell.angle_gamma   90.00
#
_symmetry.space_group_name_H-M   'P 1'
#
loop_
_entity.id
_entity.type
_entity.pdbx_description
1 polymer ?
#
loop_
_entity_poly.entity_id
_entity_poly.type
_entity_poly.pdbx_seq_one_letter_code
_entity_poly.pdbx_strand_id
1 'polypeptide(L)'
;MRSAESKRLDMLHGPIWSKLPQFALPVAATAILEQLFNASDIAVVGNFTGADKTIAVAAVGANSALIALIVNLFIGIALGANVVIANAVGRGDREAVQKAVHTSIVFSLLGGIVVAVLGELAAAALLRTLHVPDDVFPQALLYLRIYLM
;
A
#
# COMPACT_ATOMS: atom_id res chain seq x y z
N MET A 1 -19.85 -5.76 -35.84
CA MET A 1 -19.23 -6.02 -34.56
C MET A 1 -18.29 -4.86 -34.20
N ARG A 2 -18.87 -3.78 -33.69
CA ARG A 2 -18.17 -2.60 -33.16
C ARG A 2 -18.70 -2.41 -31.72
N SER A 3 -18.13 -3.14 -30.77
CA SER A 3 -18.53 -2.97 -29.37
C SER A 3 -17.36 -3.39 -28.49
N ALA A 4 -16.99 -2.50 -27.61
CA ALA A 4 -15.96 -2.62 -26.58
C ALA A 4 -14.53 -2.19 -26.99
N GLU A 5 -14.39 -1.15 -27.76
CA GLU A 5 -13.24 -0.27 -27.60
C GLU A 5 -13.46 0.44 -26.25
N SER A 6 -12.85 -0.12 -25.21
CA SER A 6 -12.92 0.43 -23.86
C SER A 6 -12.64 1.93 -24.00
N LYS A 7 -13.54 2.74 -23.45
CA LYS A 7 -13.50 4.19 -23.39
C LYS A 7 -12.25 4.59 -22.60
N ARG A 8 -11.06 4.43 -23.21
CA ARG A 8 -9.81 4.89 -22.64
C ARG A 8 -9.96 6.39 -22.46
N LEU A 9 -9.93 6.82 -21.22
CA LEU A 9 -9.92 8.24 -20.90
C LEU A 9 -8.70 8.85 -21.60
N ASP A 10 -8.96 9.58 -22.69
CA ASP A 10 -7.90 10.33 -23.37
C ASP A 10 -7.56 11.55 -22.49
N MET A 11 -6.52 11.40 -21.69
CA MET A 11 -6.03 12.43 -20.76
C MET A 11 -5.16 13.48 -21.47
N LEU A 12 -4.77 13.22 -22.73
CA LEU A 12 -3.86 14.08 -23.48
C LEU A 12 -4.59 15.21 -24.23
N HIS A 13 -5.90 15.05 -24.55
CA HIS A 13 -6.66 16.01 -25.35
C HIS A 13 -7.97 16.38 -24.66
N GLY A 14 -8.32 17.68 -24.60
CA GLY A 14 -9.59 18.20 -24.11
C GLY A 14 -9.55 18.84 -22.71
N PRO A 15 -10.68 19.36 -22.20
CA PRO A 15 -10.71 20.13 -20.96
C PRO A 15 -10.43 19.23 -19.74
N ILE A 16 -9.47 19.64 -18.92
CA ILE A 16 -9.00 18.91 -17.73
C ILE A 16 -10.14 18.77 -16.70
N TRP A 17 -10.97 19.79 -16.56
CA TRP A 17 -12.05 19.85 -15.56
C TRP A 17 -13.09 18.73 -15.67
N SER A 18 -13.37 18.25 -16.87
CA SER A 18 -14.34 17.15 -17.08
C SER A 18 -13.71 15.77 -16.90
N LYS A 19 -12.39 15.66 -17.08
CA LYS A 19 -11.66 14.37 -17.01
C LYS A 19 -11.15 14.09 -15.62
N LEU A 20 -10.80 15.12 -14.85
CA LEU A 20 -10.31 15.01 -13.49
C LEU A 20 -11.28 14.24 -12.57
N PRO A 21 -12.59 14.54 -12.53
CA PRO A 21 -13.54 13.78 -11.73
C PRO A 21 -13.68 12.33 -12.19
N GLN A 22 -13.65 12.07 -13.49
CA GLN A 22 -13.73 10.71 -14.04
C GLN A 22 -12.54 9.83 -13.67
N PHE A 23 -11.36 10.43 -13.50
CA PHE A 23 -10.17 9.76 -13.02
C PHE A 23 -10.15 9.67 -11.49
N ALA A 24 -10.51 10.75 -10.79
CA ALA A 24 -10.45 10.82 -9.34
C ALA A 24 -11.47 9.89 -8.65
N LEU A 25 -12.65 9.70 -9.25
CA LEU A 25 -13.72 8.93 -8.64
C LEU A 25 -13.38 7.44 -8.46
N PRO A 26 -12.81 6.71 -9.44
CA PRO A 26 -12.31 5.35 -9.23
C PRO A 26 -11.20 5.27 -8.19
N VAL A 27 -10.27 6.25 -8.19
CA VAL A 27 -9.17 6.29 -7.22
C VAL A 27 -9.71 6.50 -5.80
N ALA A 28 -10.65 7.43 -5.63
CA ALA A 28 -11.32 7.65 -4.35
C ALA A 28 -12.10 6.41 -3.89
N ALA A 29 -12.80 5.72 -4.81
CA ALA A 29 -13.50 4.49 -4.50
C ALA A 29 -12.54 3.38 -4.02
N THR A 30 -11.36 3.26 -4.64
CA THR A 30 -10.32 2.32 -4.20
C THR A 30 -9.82 2.66 -2.80
N ALA A 31 -9.57 3.93 -2.51
CA ALA A 31 -9.15 4.37 -1.18
C ALA A 31 -10.22 4.11 -0.10
N ILE A 32 -11.50 4.31 -0.43
CA ILE A 32 -12.61 3.98 0.47
C ILE A 32 -12.68 2.47 0.73
N LEU A 33 -12.54 1.64 -0.32
CA LEU A 33 -12.50 0.19 -0.18
C LEU A 33 -11.34 -0.26 0.71
N GLU A 34 -10.16 0.31 0.54
CA GLU A 34 -9.00 0.03 1.39
C GLU A 34 -9.29 0.32 2.87
N GLN A 35 -9.92 1.46 3.18
CA GLN A 35 -10.32 1.78 4.54
C GLN A 35 -11.40 0.83 5.09
N LEU A 36 -12.33 0.38 4.25
CA LEU A 36 -13.32 -0.62 4.65
C LEU A 36 -12.67 -1.98 4.95
N PHE A 37 -11.66 -2.39 4.19
CA PHE A 37 -10.87 -3.60 4.50
C PHE A 37 -10.17 -3.47 5.84
N ASN A 38 -9.46 -2.37 6.08
CA ASN A 38 -8.81 -2.11 7.37
C ASN A 38 -9.80 -2.14 8.56
N ALA A 39 -10.97 -1.53 8.40
CA ALA A 39 -12.01 -1.56 9.42
C ALA A 39 -12.57 -2.98 9.62
N SER A 40 -12.73 -3.75 8.55
CA SER A 40 -13.18 -5.13 8.61
C SER A 40 -12.16 -6.03 9.33
N ASP A 41 -10.87 -5.85 9.08
CA ASP A 41 -9.81 -6.60 9.75
C ASP A 41 -9.85 -6.37 11.28
N ILE A 42 -9.99 -5.12 11.72
CA ILE A 42 -10.14 -4.79 13.13
C ILE A 42 -11.42 -5.39 13.71
N ALA A 43 -12.53 -5.36 12.97
CA ALA A 43 -13.78 -5.95 13.39
C ALA A 43 -13.70 -7.47 13.51
N VAL A 44 -13.03 -8.15 12.58
CA VAL A 44 -12.80 -9.60 12.64
C VAL A 44 -11.93 -9.95 13.83
N VAL A 45 -10.80 -9.28 14.02
CA VAL A 45 -9.91 -9.50 15.16
C VAL A 45 -10.67 -9.25 16.47
N GLY A 46 -11.42 -8.15 16.57
CA GLY A 46 -12.18 -7.81 17.78
C GLY A 46 -13.33 -8.76 18.13
N ASN A 47 -13.89 -9.48 17.14
CA ASN A 47 -15.02 -10.37 17.39
C ASN A 47 -14.63 -11.87 17.50
N PHE A 48 -13.56 -12.30 16.83
CA PHE A 48 -13.24 -13.72 16.74
C PHE A 48 -12.07 -14.18 17.61
N THR A 49 -11.33 -13.29 18.29
CA THR A 49 -10.22 -13.64 19.18
C THR A 49 -10.63 -14.01 20.60
N GLY A 50 -11.93 -14.10 20.90
CA GLY A 50 -12.43 -14.60 22.19
C GLY A 50 -12.02 -13.73 23.40
N ALA A 51 -11.45 -14.37 24.45
CA ALA A 51 -11.07 -13.69 25.69
C ALA A 51 -9.91 -12.69 25.50
N ASP A 52 -9.05 -12.90 24.52
CA ASP A 52 -7.86 -12.09 24.26
C ASP A 52 -8.11 -10.97 23.23
N LYS A 53 -9.38 -10.70 22.89
CA LYS A 53 -9.74 -9.69 21.88
C LYS A 53 -9.12 -8.31 22.12
N THR A 54 -9.03 -7.89 23.38
CA THR A 54 -8.46 -6.58 23.73
C THR A 54 -6.97 -6.54 23.43
N ILE A 55 -6.25 -7.60 23.75
CA ILE A 55 -4.81 -7.73 23.45
C ILE A 55 -4.58 -7.84 21.94
N ALA A 56 -5.41 -8.60 21.24
CA ALA A 56 -5.30 -8.75 19.79
C ALA A 56 -5.56 -7.43 19.04
N VAL A 57 -6.60 -6.68 19.42
CA VAL A 57 -6.87 -5.35 18.84
C VAL A 57 -5.76 -4.35 19.20
N ALA A 58 -5.25 -4.39 20.43
CA ALA A 58 -4.11 -3.57 20.85
C ALA A 58 -2.84 -3.90 20.05
N ALA A 59 -2.60 -5.19 19.75
CA ALA A 59 -1.48 -5.64 18.92
C ALA A 59 -1.56 -5.08 17.48
N VAL A 60 -2.73 -5.11 16.85
CA VAL A 60 -2.96 -4.51 15.53
C VAL A 60 -2.74 -3.00 15.60
N GLY A 61 -3.30 -2.34 16.62
CA GLY A 61 -3.14 -0.90 16.84
C GLY A 61 -1.69 -0.47 17.03
N ALA A 62 -0.91 -1.23 17.82
CA ALA A 62 0.50 -0.96 18.07
C ALA A 62 1.34 -1.04 16.78
N ASN A 63 0.96 -1.90 15.83
CA ASN A 63 1.66 -2.04 14.55
C ASN A 63 1.22 -1.01 13.50
N SER A 64 0.08 -0.35 13.68
CA SER A 64 -0.50 0.52 12.64
C SER A 64 0.45 1.62 12.16
N ALA A 65 1.22 2.23 13.05
CA ALA A 65 2.18 3.27 12.71
C ALA A 65 3.36 2.73 11.87
N LEU A 66 3.88 1.55 12.22
CA LEU A 66 4.96 0.90 11.46
C LEU A 66 4.49 0.46 10.08
N ILE A 67 3.32 -0.15 10.02
CA ILE A 67 2.68 -0.58 8.78
C ILE A 67 2.42 0.64 7.88
N ALA A 68 1.83 1.70 8.42
CA ALA A 68 1.58 2.92 7.67
C ALA A 68 2.87 3.54 7.12
N LEU A 69 3.96 3.53 7.88
CA LEU A 69 5.26 4.02 7.42
C LEU A 69 5.78 3.21 6.22
N ILE A 70 5.72 1.88 6.30
CA ILE A 70 6.17 0.98 5.22
C ILE A 70 5.29 1.16 3.99
N VAL A 71 3.96 1.15 4.16
CA VAL A 71 3.01 1.30 3.05
C VAL A 71 3.18 2.66 2.38
N ASN A 72 3.28 3.76 3.14
CA ASN A 72 3.47 5.10 2.58
C ASN A 72 4.82 5.25 1.86
N LEU A 73 5.87 4.56 2.30
CA LEU A 73 7.14 4.50 1.60
C LEU A 73 6.96 3.91 0.19
N PHE A 74 6.28 2.77 0.08
CA PHE A 74 6.02 2.13 -1.21
C PHE A 74 5.05 2.93 -2.09
N ILE A 75 4.04 3.56 -1.50
CA ILE A 75 3.15 4.50 -2.22
C ILE A 75 3.96 5.65 -2.81
N GLY A 76 4.89 6.24 -2.05
CA GLY A 76 5.76 7.30 -2.54
C GLY A 76 6.62 6.88 -3.73
N ILE A 77 7.21 5.67 -3.65
CA ILE A 77 7.99 5.08 -4.75
C ILE A 77 7.09 4.86 -5.98
N ALA A 78 5.90 4.30 -5.79
CA ALA A 78 4.94 4.05 -6.86
C ALA A 78 4.48 5.36 -7.54
N LEU A 79 4.23 6.41 -6.77
CA LEU A 79 3.90 7.74 -7.30
C LEU A 79 5.05 8.31 -8.14
N GLY A 80 6.30 8.18 -7.68
CA GLY A 80 7.47 8.59 -8.44
C GLY A 80 7.58 7.84 -9.78
N ALA A 81 7.42 6.52 -9.75
CA ALA A 81 7.41 5.69 -10.96
C ALA A 81 6.30 6.10 -11.94
N ASN A 82 5.08 6.34 -11.42
CA ASN A 82 3.95 6.79 -12.22
C ASN A 82 4.22 8.11 -12.95
N VAL A 83 4.88 9.08 -12.30
CA VAL A 83 5.25 10.36 -12.93
C VAL A 83 6.21 10.14 -14.09
N VAL A 84 7.23 9.30 -13.93
CA VAL A 84 8.21 8.98 -14.97
C VAL A 84 7.54 8.29 -16.16
N ILE A 85 6.70 7.28 -15.88
CA ILE A 85 5.97 6.53 -16.90
C ILE A 85 4.99 7.44 -17.65
N ALA A 86 4.20 8.26 -16.92
CA ALA A 86 3.25 9.18 -17.54
C ALA A 86 3.93 10.20 -18.46
N ASN A 87 5.08 10.71 -18.05
CA ASN A 87 5.88 11.64 -18.85
C ASN A 87 6.41 10.95 -20.14
N ALA A 88 6.89 9.72 -20.06
CA ALA A 88 7.34 8.95 -21.21
C ALA A 88 6.17 8.63 -22.17
N VAL A 89 5.02 8.26 -21.62
CA VAL A 89 3.78 8.05 -22.42
C VAL A 89 3.35 9.34 -23.11
N GLY A 90 3.39 10.47 -22.41
CA GLY A 90 3.03 11.79 -22.97
C GLY A 90 3.94 12.22 -24.13
N ARG A 91 5.21 11.78 -24.14
CA ARG A 91 6.15 12.00 -25.24
C ARG A 91 6.05 10.96 -26.35
N GLY A 92 5.23 9.92 -26.18
CA GLY A 92 5.14 8.82 -27.16
C GLY A 92 6.37 7.90 -27.18
N ASP A 93 7.26 8.01 -26.20
CA ASP A 93 8.51 7.26 -26.10
C ASP A 93 8.26 5.87 -25.48
N ARG A 94 7.97 4.90 -26.34
CA ARG A 94 7.69 3.52 -25.93
C ARG A 94 8.89 2.83 -25.27
N GLU A 95 10.10 3.17 -25.68
CA GLU A 95 11.31 2.58 -25.11
C GLU A 95 11.52 3.07 -23.67
N ALA A 96 11.35 4.38 -23.45
CA ALA A 96 11.41 4.95 -22.10
C ALA A 96 10.32 4.38 -21.20
N VAL A 97 9.09 4.15 -21.70
CA VAL A 97 8.01 3.50 -20.94
C VAL A 97 8.42 2.10 -20.51
N GLN A 98 8.92 1.27 -21.43
CA GLN A 98 9.36 -0.10 -21.11
C GLN A 98 10.49 -0.11 -20.07
N LYS A 99 11.48 0.74 -20.23
CA LYS A 99 12.59 0.88 -19.28
C LYS A 99 12.10 1.30 -17.90
N ALA A 100 11.22 2.30 -17.83
CA ALA A 100 10.68 2.80 -16.57
C ALA A 100 9.86 1.72 -15.86
N VAL A 101 8.98 1.01 -16.56
CA VAL A 101 8.19 -0.09 -15.99
C VAL A 101 9.09 -1.22 -15.49
N HIS A 102 10.06 -1.66 -16.30
CA HIS A 102 10.98 -2.73 -15.90
C HIS A 102 11.80 -2.35 -14.66
N THR A 103 12.35 -1.14 -14.66
CA THR A 103 13.09 -0.61 -13.50
C THR A 103 12.22 -0.53 -12.26
N SER A 104 10.97 -0.10 -12.40
CA SER A 104 10.03 -0.01 -11.27
C SER A 104 9.72 -1.39 -10.69
N ILE A 105 9.52 -2.41 -11.53
CA ILE A 105 9.27 -3.78 -11.08
C ILE A 105 10.48 -4.33 -10.31
N VAL A 106 11.67 -4.22 -10.89
CA VAL A 106 12.91 -4.70 -10.25
C VAL A 106 13.16 -3.95 -8.95
N PHE A 107 13.00 -2.63 -8.95
CA PHE A 107 13.19 -1.81 -7.75
C PHE A 107 12.19 -2.16 -6.64
N SER A 108 10.92 -2.37 -6.98
CA SER A 108 9.89 -2.75 -6.01
C SER A 108 10.16 -4.14 -5.44
N LEU A 109 10.59 -5.09 -6.25
CA LEU A 109 10.90 -6.44 -5.81
C LEU A 109 12.11 -6.44 -4.86
N LEU A 110 13.19 -5.79 -5.25
CA LEU A 110 14.39 -5.67 -4.40
C LEU A 110 14.09 -4.89 -3.13
N GLY A 111 13.37 -3.77 -3.24
CA GLY A 111 12.93 -2.96 -2.10
C GLY A 111 12.06 -3.75 -1.14
N GLY A 112 11.12 -4.54 -1.65
CA GLY A 112 10.28 -5.43 -0.85
C GLY A 112 11.11 -6.44 -0.07
N ILE A 113 12.05 -7.12 -0.72
CA ILE A 113 12.96 -8.08 -0.06
C ILE A 113 13.79 -7.38 1.03
N VAL A 114 14.35 -6.22 0.74
CA VAL A 114 15.15 -5.46 1.71
C VAL A 114 14.29 -5.07 2.93
N VAL A 115 13.08 -4.56 2.69
CA VAL A 115 12.16 -4.17 3.79
C VAL A 115 11.72 -5.39 4.58
N ALA A 116 11.44 -6.53 3.94
CA ALA A 116 11.07 -7.77 4.63
C ALA A 116 12.22 -8.24 5.54
N VAL A 117 13.45 -8.32 5.01
CA VAL A 117 14.61 -8.79 5.78
C VAL A 117 14.95 -7.82 6.92
N LEU A 118 15.09 -6.54 6.62
CA LEU A 118 15.42 -5.53 7.65
C LEU A 118 14.30 -5.36 8.66
N GLY A 119 13.05 -5.40 8.20
CA GLY A 119 11.88 -5.32 9.06
C GLY A 119 11.79 -6.51 10.02
N GLU A 120 12.02 -7.74 9.54
CA GLU A 120 12.04 -8.93 10.37
C GLU A 120 13.14 -8.86 11.45
N LEU A 121 14.34 -8.43 11.07
CA LEU A 121 15.47 -8.27 12.01
C LEU A 121 15.20 -7.14 13.03
N ALA A 122 14.58 -6.06 12.62
CA ALA A 122 14.32 -4.89 13.45
C ALA A 122 12.98 -4.95 14.19
N ALA A 123 12.06 -5.86 13.86
CA ALA A 123 10.68 -5.90 14.37
C ALA A 123 10.61 -5.78 15.89
N ALA A 124 11.38 -6.59 16.61
CA ALA A 124 11.38 -6.58 18.07
C ALA A 124 11.93 -5.26 18.66
N ALA A 125 12.98 -4.69 18.04
CA ALA A 125 13.55 -3.43 18.47
C ALA A 125 12.59 -2.26 18.21
N LEU A 126 11.93 -2.24 17.06
CA LEU A 126 10.94 -1.22 16.68
C LEU A 126 9.76 -1.23 17.66
N LEU A 127 9.19 -2.40 17.99
CA LEU A 127 8.09 -2.49 18.94
C LEU A 127 8.49 -2.07 20.35
N ARG A 128 9.72 -2.36 20.78
CA ARG A 128 10.24 -1.88 22.08
C ARG A 128 10.39 -0.35 22.10
N THR A 129 10.87 0.27 21.03
CA THR A 129 10.96 1.74 20.95
C THR A 129 9.59 2.42 20.96
N LEU A 130 8.55 1.74 20.50
CA LEU A 130 7.17 2.20 20.58
C LEU A 130 6.54 1.97 21.97
N HIS A 131 7.30 1.43 22.93
CA HIS A 131 6.84 1.16 24.31
C HIS A 131 5.57 0.31 24.35
N VAL A 132 5.49 -0.70 23.48
CA VAL A 132 4.37 -1.66 23.47
C VAL A 132 4.35 -2.43 24.79
N PRO A 133 3.19 -2.51 25.51
CA PRO A 133 3.08 -3.23 26.77
C PRO A 133 3.49 -4.70 26.64
N ASP A 134 4.09 -5.26 27.72
CA ASP A 134 4.64 -6.62 27.69
C ASP A 134 3.58 -7.71 27.45
N ASP A 135 2.33 -7.48 27.85
CA ASP A 135 1.19 -8.38 27.61
C ASP A 135 0.75 -8.39 26.14
N VAL A 136 0.92 -7.28 25.41
CA VAL A 136 0.58 -7.13 23.98
C VAL A 136 1.75 -7.52 23.08
N PHE A 137 2.99 -7.38 23.57
CA PHE A 137 4.22 -7.52 22.77
C PHE A 137 4.31 -8.82 21.96
N PRO A 138 4.03 -10.02 22.53
CA PRO A 138 4.15 -11.27 21.77
C PRO A 138 3.21 -11.32 20.56
N GLN A 139 1.97 -10.87 20.72
CA GLN A 139 0.98 -10.84 19.65
C GLN A 139 1.30 -9.75 18.62
N ALA A 140 1.76 -8.58 19.06
CA ALA A 140 2.19 -7.50 18.19
C ALA A 140 3.39 -7.91 17.32
N LEU A 141 4.38 -8.61 17.91
CA LEU A 141 5.54 -9.11 17.20
C LEU A 141 5.16 -10.18 16.16
N LEU A 142 4.30 -11.11 16.54
CA LEU A 142 3.81 -12.14 15.62
C LEU A 142 3.06 -11.53 14.43
N TYR A 143 2.16 -10.57 14.72
CA TYR A 143 1.40 -9.86 13.69
C TYR A 143 2.32 -9.13 12.72
N LEU A 144 3.31 -8.37 13.22
CA LEU A 144 4.25 -7.63 12.40
C LEU A 144 5.07 -8.55 11.50
N ARG A 145 5.55 -9.68 12.02
CA ARG A 145 6.32 -10.67 11.26
C ARG A 145 5.50 -11.29 10.12
N ILE A 146 4.25 -11.67 10.42
CA ILE A 146 3.35 -12.22 9.38
C ILE A 146 3.08 -11.16 8.30
N TYR A 147 2.94 -9.89 8.70
CA TYR A 147 2.69 -8.80 7.75
C TYR A 147 3.89 -8.51 6.83
N LEU A 148 5.11 -8.72 7.32
CA LEU A 148 6.35 -8.47 6.57
C LEU A 148 6.73 -9.61 5.60
N MET A 149 6.14 -10.80 5.75
CA MET A 149 6.35 -11.96 4.86
C MET A 149 5.49 -11.89 3.58
#